data_22c3ad1178db6cdcd930435bf28115a7
#
_entry.id   22c3ad1178db6cdcd930435bf28115a7
#
_cell.length_a   1.000
_cell.length_b   1.000
_cell.length_c   1.000
_cell.angle_alpha   90.00
_cell.angle_beta   90.00
_cell.angle_gamma   90.00
#
_symmetry.space_group_name_H-M   'P 1'
#
loop_
_entity.id
_entity.type
_entity.pdbx_description
1 polymer ?
#
loop_
_entity_poly.entity_id
_entity_poly.type
_entity_poly.pdbx_seq_one_letter_code
_entity_poly.pdbx_strand_id
1 'polypeptide(L)'
;TPHLSFGGDSKQSVLSLLETYREAGIRRIVALRGDLPSGMGGSTQLIYANELVHFIREHFGDTFELLVAAYPEIHPEAESYQKDIYWLGQKFSAGASRGITQYFYNIDAYFYFRDQCLAAGIQKPIIPGIMPITNYQNLIRFSDNCGADVPRWIRQQLKSYGTDTTSIRAFGLDVITRLCEKLLAGGAP
;
A
#
# COMPACT_ATOMS: atom_id res chain seq x y z
N THR A 1 -6.92 3.52 11.17
CA THR A 1 -5.56 3.99 10.80
C THR A 1 -5.70 5.01 9.68
N PRO A 2 -5.43 6.30 9.91
CA PRO A 2 -5.47 7.29 8.85
C PRO A 2 -4.33 7.08 7.86
N HIS A 3 -4.60 7.46 6.60
CA HIS A 3 -3.61 7.58 5.55
C HIS A 3 -3.19 9.04 5.48
N LEU A 4 -1.90 9.29 5.63
CA LEU A 4 -1.33 10.63 5.56
C LEU A 4 -0.44 10.72 4.32
N SER A 5 -0.81 11.60 3.41
CA SER A 5 0.00 11.94 2.26
C SER A 5 0.38 13.43 2.31
N PHE A 6 1.52 13.76 1.75
CA PHE A 6 1.99 15.13 1.67
C PHE A 6 1.66 15.69 0.27
N GLY A 7 0.45 16.21 0.12
CA GLY A 7 -0.09 16.68 -1.16
C GLY A 7 -0.09 18.21 -1.30
N GLY A 8 1.03 18.89 -1.00
CA GLY A 8 1.11 20.34 -1.13
C GLY A 8 0.83 21.13 0.15
N ASP A 9 0.59 20.45 1.27
CA ASP A 9 0.44 21.09 2.57
C ASP A 9 1.78 21.67 3.09
N SER A 10 1.72 22.65 3.97
CA SER A 10 2.90 23.15 4.67
C SER A 10 3.34 22.16 5.75
N LYS A 11 4.64 22.15 6.09
CA LYS A 11 5.15 21.40 7.25
C LYS A 11 4.36 21.69 8.53
N GLN A 12 3.97 22.96 8.72
CA GLN A 12 3.21 23.38 9.88
C GLN A 12 1.81 22.77 9.91
N SER A 13 1.13 22.67 8.75
CA SER A 13 -0.19 22.03 8.66
C SER A 13 -0.10 20.55 9.03
N VAL A 14 0.95 19.85 8.55
CA VAL A 14 1.18 18.44 8.89
C VAL A 14 1.47 18.26 10.37
N LEU A 15 2.28 19.13 10.98
CA LEU A 15 2.52 19.09 12.44
C LEU A 15 1.21 19.25 13.23
N SER A 16 0.41 20.26 12.87
CA SER A 16 -0.88 20.50 13.55
C SER A 16 -1.84 19.30 13.40
N LEU A 17 -1.87 18.66 12.24
CA LEU A 17 -2.67 17.45 12.02
C LEU A 17 -2.17 16.27 12.85
N LEU A 18 -0.85 16.07 12.92
CA LEU A 18 -0.24 15.00 13.73
C LEU A 18 -0.49 15.21 15.23
N GLU A 19 -0.45 16.45 15.71
CA GLU A 19 -0.85 16.78 17.08
C GLU A 19 -2.31 16.40 17.34
N THR A 20 -3.21 16.76 16.43
CA THR A 20 -4.63 16.38 16.52
C THR A 20 -4.79 14.85 16.56
N TYR A 21 -4.02 14.11 15.77
CA TYR A 21 -4.03 12.64 15.81
C TYR A 21 -3.54 12.10 17.15
N ARG A 22 -2.47 12.68 17.69
CA ARG A 22 -1.92 12.29 19.00
C ARG A 22 -2.95 12.50 20.11
N GLU A 23 -3.59 13.67 20.15
CA GLU A 23 -4.62 14.04 21.12
C GLU A 23 -5.86 13.14 21.02
N ALA A 24 -6.27 12.80 19.79
CA ALA A 24 -7.35 11.84 19.53
C ALA A 24 -7.01 10.38 19.85
N GLY A 25 -5.81 10.10 20.36
CA GLY A 25 -5.37 8.75 20.72
C GLY A 25 -5.01 7.85 19.53
N ILE A 26 -4.87 8.41 18.33
CA ILE A 26 -4.40 7.67 17.16
C ILE A 26 -2.94 7.27 17.37
N ARG A 27 -2.62 6.00 17.11
CA ARG A 27 -1.27 5.44 17.31
C ARG A 27 -0.67 4.85 16.04
N ARG A 28 -1.44 4.74 14.95
CA ARG A 28 -1.01 4.18 13.68
C ARG A 28 -1.30 5.14 12.55
N ILE A 29 -0.34 5.30 11.64
CA ILE A 29 -0.47 6.13 10.44
C ILE A 29 0.12 5.39 9.25
N VAL A 30 -0.58 5.40 8.11
CA VAL A 30 0.00 4.98 6.83
C VAL A 30 0.59 6.22 6.17
N ALA A 31 1.92 6.29 6.12
CA ALA A 31 2.65 7.38 5.49
C ALA A 31 2.82 7.08 3.99
N LEU A 32 2.25 7.92 3.15
CA LEU A 32 2.23 7.77 1.70
C LEU A 32 2.90 8.96 1.01
N ARG A 33 3.35 8.76 -0.22
CA ARG A 33 3.59 9.87 -1.14
C ARG A 33 2.23 10.40 -1.59
N GLY A 34 2.02 11.70 -1.51
CA GLY A 34 0.83 12.31 -2.10
C GLY A 34 0.94 12.33 -3.62
N ASP A 35 -0.19 12.13 -4.30
CA ASP A 35 -0.28 12.42 -5.71
C ASP A 35 -0.16 13.94 -5.90
N LEU A 36 0.74 14.36 -6.78
CA LEU A 36 0.84 15.79 -7.15
C LEU A 36 -0.44 16.17 -7.90
N PRO A 37 -1.18 17.20 -7.46
CA PRO A 37 -2.33 17.68 -8.23
C PRO A 37 -1.88 18.08 -9.62
N SER A 38 -2.56 17.58 -10.66
CA SER A 38 -2.28 17.92 -12.05
C SER A 38 -2.34 19.46 -12.21
N GLY A 39 -1.21 20.09 -12.57
CA GLY A 39 -1.13 21.52 -12.84
C GLY A 39 -0.58 22.42 -11.72
N MET A 40 -0.23 21.92 -10.56
CA MET A 40 0.46 22.69 -9.53
C MET A 40 1.98 22.51 -9.63
N GLY A 41 2.64 23.41 -10.32
CA GLY A 41 4.09 23.62 -10.26
C GLY A 41 4.51 24.33 -8.98
N GLY A 42 4.18 23.79 -7.81
CA GLY A 42 4.58 24.34 -6.52
C GLY A 42 5.59 23.42 -5.83
N SER A 43 6.62 23.98 -5.19
CA SER A 43 7.61 23.23 -4.43
C SER A 43 6.94 22.56 -3.22
N THR A 44 6.59 21.30 -3.36
CA THR A 44 6.17 20.47 -2.24
C THR A 44 7.39 20.19 -1.36
N GLN A 45 7.30 20.56 -0.08
CA GLN A 45 8.44 20.44 0.86
C GLN A 45 8.76 18.99 1.28
N LEU A 46 7.84 18.04 1.04
CA LEU A 46 8.02 16.62 1.33
C LEU A 46 7.34 15.81 0.21
N ILE A 47 8.11 15.23 -0.69
CA ILE A 47 7.57 14.56 -1.88
C ILE A 47 7.45 13.04 -1.64
N TYR A 48 8.40 12.43 -0.94
CA TYR A 48 8.48 10.97 -0.81
C TYR A 48 8.08 10.48 0.58
N ALA A 49 7.54 9.25 0.63
CA ALA A 49 7.09 8.64 1.88
C ALA A 49 8.21 8.45 2.92
N ASN A 50 9.45 8.21 2.50
CA ASN A 50 10.59 8.13 3.41
C ASN A 50 10.91 9.49 4.06
N GLU A 51 10.74 10.59 3.35
CA GLU A 51 10.92 11.96 3.91
C GLU A 51 9.83 12.27 4.94
N LEU A 52 8.57 11.89 4.65
CA LEU A 52 7.47 12.04 5.60
C LEU A 52 7.70 11.18 6.86
N VAL A 53 8.15 9.93 6.68
CA VAL A 53 8.49 9.05 7.82
C VAL A 53 9.59 9.69 8.67
N HIS A 54 10.65 10.17 8.06
CA HIS A 54 11.75 10.85 8.77
C HIS A 54 11.25 12.07 9.54
N PHE A 55 10.45 12.92 8.89
CA PHE A 55 9.85 14.10 9.49
C PHE A 55 8.98 13.76 10.72
N ILE A 56 8.15 12.72 10.62
CA ILE A 56 7.33 12.27 11.77
C ILE A 56 8.23 11.77 12.89
N ARG A 57 9.28 11.02 12.60
CA ARG A 57 10.22 10.53 13.61
C ARG A 57 10.98 11.66 14.30
N GLU A 58 11.39 12.67 13.55
CA GLU A 58 12.09 13.85 14.11
C GLU A 58 11.23 14.61 15.13
N HIS A 59 9.92 14.78 14.87
CA HIS A 59 9.05 15.63 15.69
C HIS A 59 8.26 14.84 16.75
N PHE A 60 7.96 13.57 16.51
CA PHE A 60 7.09 12.76 17.38
C PHE A 60 7.75 11.48 17.90
N GLY A 61 9.00 11.21 17.56
CA GLY A 61 9.70 10.00 17.99
C GLY A 61 8.91 8.74 17.67
N ASP A 62 8.69 7.90 18.69
CA ASP A 62 7.97 6.63 18.59
C ASP A 62 6.47 6.73 18.93
N THR A 63 5.91 7.95 18.98
CA THR A 63 4.49 8.17 19.29
C THR A 63 3.56 7.40 18.34
N PHE A 64 3.94 7.30 17.06
CA PHE A 64 3.16 6.64 16.04
C PHE A 64 3.86 5.39 15.50
N GLU A 65 3.11 4.31 15.33
CA GLU A 65 3.49 3.19 14.48
C GLU A 65 3.29 3.61 13.02
N LEU A 66 4.38 3.69 12.23
CA LEU A 66 4.34 4.15 10.86
C LEU A 66 4.34 2.99 9.89
N LEU A 67 3.30 2.92 9.07
CA LEU A 67 3.18 1.97 7.96
C LEU A 67 3.51 2.67 6.64
N VAL A 68 4.12 1.96 5.72
CA VAL A 68 4.47 2.48 4.39
C VAL A 68 4.00 1.53 3.30
N ALA A 69 3.70 2.07 2.12
CA ALA A 69 3.29 1.26 0.99
C ALA A 69 4.44 0.40 0.45
N ALA A 70 4.11 -0.84 0.08
CA ALA A 70 4.94 -1.82 -0.58
C ALA A 70 4.21 -2.39 -1.81
N TYR A 71 4.94 -2.91 -2.80
CA TYR A 71 4.35 -3.32 -4.08
C TYR A 71 4.86 -4.71 -4.49
N PRO A 72 4.07 -5.78 -4.25
CA PRO A 72 4.47 -7.14 -4.63
C PRO A 72 4.68 -7.32 -6.14
N GLU A 73 3.94 -6.56 -6.94
CA GLU A 73 3.95 -6.61 -8.40
C GLU A 73 4.65 -5.40 -9.04
N ILE A 74 5.58 -4.77 -8.30
CA ILE A 74 6.33 -3.55 -8.67
C ILE A 74 5.46 -2.27 -8.71
N HIS A 75 6.01 -1.18 -8.18
CA HIS A 75 5.39 0.16 -8.30
C HIS A 75 5.40 0.63 -9.76
N PRO A 76 4.29 1.19 -10.28
CA PRO A 76 4.21 1.62 -11.69
C PRO A 76 5.31 2.57 -12.15
N GLU A 77 5.84 3.40 -11.24
CA GLU A 77 6.92 4.36 -11.54
C GLU A 77 8.31 3.82 -11.17
N ALA A 78 8.45 2.58 -10.71
CA ALA A 78 9.75 2.04 -10.37
C ALA A 78 10.54 1.67 -11.63
N GLU A 79 11.83 2.02 -11.65
CA GLU A 79 12.74 1.68 -12.75
C GLU A 79 12.96 0.17 -12.88
N SER A 80 12.92 -0.55 -11.77
CA SER A 80 13.08 -2.00 -11.70
C SER A 80 12.54 -2.53 -10.37
N TYR A 81 12.30 -3.85 -10.33
CA TYR A 81 11.87 -4.55 -9.12
C TYR A 81 12.87 -4.39 -7.96
N GLN A 82 14.17 -4.46 -8.24
CA GLN A 82 15.21 -4.27 -7.25
C GLN A 82 15.27 -2.83 -6.71
N LYS A 83 15.00 -1.84 -7.56
CA LYS A 83 14.91 -0.45 -7.14
C LYS A 83 13.70 -0.19 -6.24
N ASP A 84 12.56 -0.83 -6.51
CA ASP A 84 11.38 -0.73 -5.67
C ASP A 84 11.65 -1.30 -4.26
N ILE A 85 12.28 -2.48 -4.18
CA ILE A 85 12.72 -3.09 -2.90
C ILE A 85 13.73 -2.18 -2.19
N TYR A 86 14.70 -1.62 -2.91
CA TYR A 86 15.66 -0.68 -2.33
C TYR A 86 14.96 0.52 -1.68
N TRP A 87 13.99 1.13 -2.37
CA TRP A 87 13.24 2.26 -1.82
C TRP A 87 12.35 1.87 -0.64
N LEU A 88 11.80 0.67 -0.64
CA LEU A 88 11.13 0.15 0.54
C LEU A 88 12.09 0.05 1.73
N GLY A 89 13.31 -0.44 1.52
CA GLY A 89 14.38 -0.46 2.52
C GLY A 89 14.69 0.95 3.07
N GLN A 90 14.72 1.97 2.20
CA GLN A 90 14.93 3.36 2.61
C GLN A 90 13.79 3.88 3.50
N LYS A 91 12.53 3.49 3.21
CA LYS A 91 11.38 3.84 4.08
C LYS A 91 11.53 3.22 5.48
N PHE A 92 12.00 1.97 5.57
CA PHE A 92 12.28 1.32 6.86
C PHE A 92 13.48 1.95 7.58
N SER A 93 14.53 2.30 6.87
CA SER A 93 15.69 3.01 7.43
C SER A 93 15.33 4.39 7.96
N ALA A 94 14.36 5.07 7.35
CA ALA A 94 13.82 6.34 7.83
C ALA A 94 12.98 6.20 9.10
N GLY A 95 12.63 4.97 9.53
CA GLY A 95 11.90 4.70 10.76
C GLY A 95 10.51 4.12 10.61
N ALA A 96 10.13 3.64 9.40
CA ALA A 96 8.86 2.92 9.24
C ALA A 96 8.87 1.62 10.06
N SER A 97 7.72 1.27 10.61
CA SER A 97 7.57 0.08 11.47
C SER A 97 7.15 -1.15 10.68
N ARG A 98 6.27 -0.98 9.69
CA ARG A 98 5.70 -2.05 8.86
C ARG A 98 5.50 -1.60 7.43
N GLY A 99 5.54 -2.56 6.50
CA GLY A 99 5.00 -2.38 5.15
C GLY A 99 3.55 -2.84 5.07
N ILE A 100 2.73 -2.16 4.28
CA ILE A 100 1.43 -2.67 3.84
C ILE A 100 1.44 -2.73 2.32
N THR A 101 1.11 -3.89 1.74
CA THR A 101 1.21 -4.01 0.29
C THR A 101 0.04 -3.38 -0.43
N GLN A 102 0.25 -2.95 -1.68
CA GLN A 102 -0.83 -2.84 -2.63
C GLN A 102 -1.56 -4.18 -2.69
N TYR A 103 -2.87 -4.17 -2.94
CA TYR A 103 -3.61 -5.42 -3.10
C TYR A 103 -3.12 -6.20 -4.32
N PHE A 104 -3.30 -7.49 -4.28
CA PHE A 104 -2.90 -8.43 -5.32
C PHE A 104 -3.85 -9.63 -5.32
N TYR A 105 -3.89 -10.38 -6.42
CA TYR A 105 -4.66 -11.61 -6.55
C TYR A 105 -3.78 -12.84 -6.83
N ASN A 106 -2.50 -12.61 -7.14
CA ASN A 106 -1.50 -13.66 -7.28
C ASN A 106 -0.72 -13.81 -5.97
N ILE A 107 -0.98 -14.88 -5.23
CA ILE A 107 -0.32 -15.15 -3.95
C ILE A 107 1.19 -15.35 -4.09
N ASP A 108 1.65 -15.92 -5.21
CA ASP A 108 3.06 -16.18 -5.45
C ASP A 108 3.84 -14.86 -5.58
N ALA A 109 3.20 -13.80 -6.10
CA ALA A 109 3.80 -12.47 -6.15
C ALA A 109 4.12 -11.94 -4.74
N TYR A 110 3.21 -12.14 -3.78
CA TYR A 110 3.45 -11.71 -2.40
C TYR A 110 4.59 -12.51 -1.74
N PHE A 111 4.60 -13.83 -1.85
CA PHE A 111 5.65 -14.63 -1.23
C PHE A 111 7.01 -14.41 -1.88
N TYR A 112 7.05 -14.30 -3.20
CA TYR A 112 8.26 -13.94 -3.91
C TYR A 112 8.79 -12.57 -3.45
N PHE A 113 7.91 -11.57 -3.35
CA PHE A 113 8.25 -10.24 -2.86
C PHE A 113 8.82 -10.28 -1.44
N ARG A 114 8.16 -10.99 -0.53
CA ARG A 114 8.63 -11.19 0.85
C ARG A 114 10.03 -11.79 0.87
N ASP A 115 10.26 -12.82 0.10
CA ASP A 115 11.56 -13.50 0.05
C ASP A 115 12.65 -12.59 -0.54
N GLN A 116 12.34 -11.81 -1.55
CA GLN A 116 13.26 -10.79 -2.09
C GLN A 116 13.55 -9.68 -1.07
N CYS A 117 12.57 -9.24 -0.31
CA CYS A 117 12.77 -8.29 0.79
C CYS A 117 13.71 -8.87 1.86
N LEU A 118 13.52 -10.12 2.26
CA LEU A 118 14.39 -10.81 3.21
C LEU A 118 15.82 -10.93 2.67
N ALA A 119 15.99 -11.30 1.39
CA ALA A 119 17.29 -11.36 0.74
C ALA A 119 18.00 -10.00 0.67
N ALA A 120 17.23 -8.90 0.58
CA ALA A 120 17.74 -7.53 0.65
C ALA A 120 17.97 -7.02 2.09
N GLY A 121 17.83 -7.87 3.12
CA GLY A 121 18.02 -7.51 4.52
C GLY A 121 16.83 -6.82 5.21
N ILE A 122 15.67 -6.76 4.55
CA ILE A 122 14.46 -6.18 5.12
C ILE A 122 13.77 -7.24 5.98
N GLN A 123 13.85 -7.09 7.30
CA GLN A 123 13.24 -7.99 8.30
C GLN A 123 11.95 -7.45 8.91
N LYS A 124 11.52 -6.25 8.50
CA LYS A 124 10.28 -5.64 8.99
C LYS A 124 9.06 -6.37 8.47
N PRO A 125 7.97 -6.47 9.26
CA PRO A 125 6.74 -7.12 8.82
C PRO A 125 6.14 -6.43 7.59
N ILE A 126 5.70 -7.24 6.63
CA ILE A 126 5.02 -6.79 5.42
C ILE A 126 3.62 -7.38 5.42
N ILE A 127 2.63 -6.54 5.69
CA ILE A 127 1.22 -6.90 5.82
C ILE A 127 0.60 -6.96 4.41
N PRO A 128 -0.05 -8.07 4.02
CA PRO A 128 -0.72 -8.13 2.73
C PRO A 128 -1.95 -7.23 2.67
N GLY A 129 -2.01 -6.38 1.67
CA GLY A 129 -3.18 -5.57 1.34
C GLY A 129 -4.22 -6.41 0.60
N ILE A 130 -5.46 -6.38 1.05
CA ILE A 130 -6.57 -7.15 0.49
C ILE A 130 -7.66 -6.21 -0.01
N MET A 131 -8.12 -6.42 -1.25
CA MET A 131 -9.24 -5.67 -1.82
C MET A 131 -10.37 -6.60 -2.25
N PRO A 132 -11.57 -6.49 -1.63
CA PRO A 132 -12.74 -7.26 -2.02
C PRO A 132 -13.21 -6.93 -3.44
N ILE A 133 -13.63 -7.95 -4.20
CA ILE A 133 -14.20 -7.79 -5.54
C ILE A 133 -15.70 -7.59 -5.41
N THR A 134 -16.18 -6.38 -5.64
CA THR A 134 -17.61 -6.05 -5.55
C THR A 134 -18.19 -5.53 -6.86
N ASN A 135 -17.32 -5.05 -7.77
CA ASN A 135 -17.69 -4.50 -9.06
C ASN A 135 -16.54 -4.68 -10.05
N TYR A 136 -16.82 -5.25 -11.22
CA TYR A 136 -15.79 -5.54 -12.21
C TYR A 136 -15.15 -4.29 -12.82
N GLN A 137 -15.95 -3.32 -13.22
CA GLN A 137 -15.43 -2.11 -13.88
C GLN A 137 -14.55 -1.28 -12.93
N ASN A 138 -14.99 -1.14 -11.67
CA ASN A 138 -14.20 -0.46 -10.66
C ASN A 138 -12.89 -1.20 -10.37
N LEU A 139 -12.93 -2.52 -10.26
CA LEU A 139 -11.73 -3.33 -10.07
C LEU A 139 -10.71 -3.06 -11.18
N ILE A 140 -11.11 -3.17 -12.45
CA ILE A 140 -10.18 -2.98 -13.56
C ILE A 140 -9.61 -1.56 -13.57
N ARG A 141 -10.47 -0.54 -13.42
CA ARG A 141 -10.01 0.86 -13.38
C ARG A 141 -9.00 1.12 -12.26
N PHE A 142 -9.25 0.61 -11.05
CA PHE A 142 -8.30 0.76 -9.95
C PHE A 142 -7.01 0.00 -10.20
N SER A 143 -7.10 -1.22 -10.71
CA SER A 143 -5.93 -2.04 -11.01
C SER A 143 -5.03 -1.42 -12.09
N ASP A 144 -5.62 -0.90 -13.15
CA ASP A 144 -4.87 -0.22 -14.21
C ASP A 144 -4.16 1.04 -13.70
N ASN A 145 -4.76 1.76 -12.71
CA ASN A 145 -4.15 2.96 -12.13
C ASN A 145 -3.02 2.64 -11.14
N CYS A 146 -3.14 1.59 -10.35
CA CYS A 146 -2.17 1.27 -9.29
C CYS A 146 -1.17 0.16 -9.68
N GLY A 147 -1.27 -0.39 -10.89
CA GLY A 147 -0.38 -1.44 -11.39
C GLY A 147 -0.62 -2.82 -10.79
N ALA A 148 -1.75 -3.05 -10.10
CA ALA A 148 -2.09 -4.37 -9.59
C ALA A 148 -2.58 -5.28 -10.72
N ASP A 149 -2.01 -6.49 -10.83
CA ASP A 149 -2.48 -7.45 -11.83
C ASP A 149 -3.78 -8.12 -11.40
N VAL A 150 -4.75 -8.15 -12.31
CA VAL A 150 -5.95 -8.98 -12.17
C VAL A 150 -5.81 -10.18 -13.10
N PRO A 151 -5.54 -11.40 -12.58
CA PRO A 151 -5.30 -12.57 -13.38
C PRO A 151 -6.38 -12.83 -14.43
N ARG A 152 -5.99 -13.32 -15.60
CA ARG A 152 -6.90 -13.54 -16.74
C ARG A 152 -8.14 -14.36 -16.36
N TRP A 153 -7.99 -15.39 -15.52
CA TRP A 153 -9.10 -16.23 -15.13
C TRP A 153 -10.15 -15.47 -14.29
N ILE A 154 -9.71 -14.53 -13.42
CA ILE A 154 -10.62 -13.65 -12.67
C ILE A 154 -11.34 -12.70 -13.62
N ARG A 155 -10.60 -12.06 -14.54
CA ARG A 155 -11.19 -11.15 -15.55
C ARG A 155 -12.24 -11.86 -16.39
N GLN A 156 -11.98 -13.08 -16.86
CA GLN A 156 -12.92 -13.83 -17.69
C GLN A 156 -14.16 -14.23 -16.93
N GLN A 157 -14.00 -14.69 -15.69
CA GLN A 157 -15.14 -15.08 -14.84
C GLN A 157 -16.02 -13.88 -14.52
N LEU A 158 -15.43 -12.73 -14.13
CA LEU A 158 -16.19 -11.52 -13.85
C LEU A 158 -16.93 -11.00 -15.09
N LYS A 159 -16.31 -11.08 -16.27
CA LYS A 159 -16.97 -10.71 -17.54
C LYS A 159 -18.19 -11.59 -17.84
N SER A 160 -18.13 -12.88 -17.53
CA SER A 160 -19.25 -13.80 -17.81
C SER A 160 -20.50 -13.50 -16.99
N TYR A 161 -20.35 -12.84 -15.84
CA TYR A 161 -21.49 -12.40 -15.01
C TYR A 161 -22.16 -11.12 -15.51
N GLY A 162 -21.53 -10.37 -16.42
CA GLY A 162 -22.09 -9.13 -16.96
C GLY A 162 -22.43 -8.13 -15.85
N THR A 163 -23.74 -7.82 -15.67
CA THR A 163 -24.24 -6.88 -14.66
C THR A 163 -24.76 -7.57 -13.40
N ASP A 164 -24.65 -8.89 -13.29
CA ASP A 164 -25.09 -9.64 -12.10
C ASP A 164 -24.16 -9.41 -10.91
N THR A 165 -24.50 -8.39 -10.13
CA THR A 165 -23.73 -7.99 -8.94
C THR A 165 -23.70 -9.05 -7.85
N THR A 166 -24.72 -9.91 -7.78
CA THR A 166 -24.81 -10.98 -6.79
C THR A 166 -23.74 -12.04 -7.09
N SER A 167 -23.69 -12.52 -8.33
CA SER A 167 -22.65 -13.48 -8.77
C SER A 167 -21.24 -12.89 -8.68
N ILE A 168 -21.07 -11.61 -9.04
CA ILE A 168 -19.76 -10.93 -8.91
C ILE A 168 -19.30 -10.93 -7.45
N ARG A 169 -20.17 -10.58 -6.49
CA ARG A 169 -19.83 -10.56 -5.06
C ARG A 169 -19.56 -11.94 -4.49
N ALA A 170 -20.35 -12.93 -4.85
CA ALA A 170 -20.17 -14.32 -4.40
C ALA A 170 -18.82 -14.88 -4.88
N PHE A 171 -18.52 -14.70 -6.16
CA PHE A 171 -17.22 -15.08 -6.73
C PHE A 171 -16.06 -14.31 -6.09
N GLY A 172 -16.23 -13.00 -5.91
CA GLY A 172 -15.22 -12.15 -5.27
C GLY A 172 -14.91 -12.59 -3.84
N LEU A 173 -15.94 -12.95 -3.07
CA LEU A 173 -15.78 -13.48 -1.72
C LEU A 173 -14.98 -14.79 -1.73
N ASP A 174 -15.32 -15.74 -2.62
CA ASP A 174 -14.60 -17.02 -2.74
C ASP A 174 -13.12 -16.80 -3.09
N VAL A 175 -12.81 -15.93 -4.07
CA VAL A 175 -11.43 -15.59 -4.46
C VAL A 175 -10.65 -15.04 -3.28
N ILE A 176 -11.20 -14.07 -2.56
CA ILE A 176 -10.52 -13.41 -1.45
C ILE A 176 -10.38 -14.33 -0.25
N THR A 177 -11.39 -15.14 0.06
CA THR A 177 -11.31 -16.12 1.16
C THR A 177 -10.16 -17.10 0.92
N ARG A 178 -10.07 -17.68 -0.27
CA ARG A 178 -8.97 -18.59 -0.62
C ARG A 178 -7.60 -17.91 -0.62
N LEU A 179 -7.54 -16.65 -1.03
CA LEU A 179 -6.31 -15.87 -0.96
C LEU A 179 -5.87 -15.68 0.50
N CYS A 180 -6.79 -15.27 1.38
CA CYS A 180 -6.50 -15.10 2.81
C CYS A 180 -6.09 -16.40 3.50
N GLU A 181 -6.79 -17.51 3.23
CA GLU A 181 -6.44 -18.83 3.76
C GLU A 181 -5.00 -19.23 3.40
N LYS A 182 -4.62 -19.05 2.13
CA LYS A 182 -3.26 -19.33 1.67
C LYS A 182 -2.22 -18.40 2.26
N LEU A 183 -2.53 -17.12 2.42
CA LEU A 183 -1.64 -16.16 3.07
C LEU A 183 -1.38 -16.55 4.52
N LEU A 184 -2.43 -16.88 5.28
CA LEU A 184 -2.31 -17.32 6.67
C LEU A 184 -1.53 -18.64 6.77
N ALA A 185 -1.82 -19.61 5.91
CA ALA A 185 -1.09 -20.87 5.86
C ALA A 185 0.41 -20.68 5.52
N GLY A 186 0.74 -19.66 4.70
CA GLY A 186 2.11 -19.27 4.36
C GLY A 186 2.80 -18.35 5.38
N GLY A 187 2.16 -18.09 6.55
CA GLY A 187 2.72 -17.30 7.63
C GLY A 187 2.77 -15.79 7.35
N ALA A 188 1.83 -15.26 6.56
CA ALA A 188 1.67 -13.82 6.44
C ALA A 188 1.18 -13.22 7.78
N PRO A 189 1.70 -12.03 8.19
CA PRO A 189 1.34 -11.39 9.45
C PRO A 189 -0.08 -10.83 9.45
#